data_fbd32e3a96a5a7c3ab50014b42f4bf55
#
_entry.id   fbd32e3a96a5a7c3ab50014b42f4bf55
#
_cell.length_a   1.000
_cell.length_b   1.000
_cell.length_c   1.000
_cell.angle_alpha   90.00
_cell.angle_beta   90.00
_cell.angle_gamma   90.00
#
_symmetry.space_group_name_H-M   'P 1'
#
loop_
_entity.id
_entity.type
_entity.pdbx_description
1 polymer ?
#
loop_
_entity_poly.entity_id
_entity_poly.type
_entity_poly.pdbx_seq_one_letter_code
_entity_poly.pdbx_strand_id
1 'polypeptide(L)'
;MTKLAAITLALLTLAPVTAMANSIDDRQANQAYKIERGRQTGSITWTEGIKLRAEQRKISRTEAQLKSDGYLSKSDKRTLTKMQNKAGKDIYAEKHDGLRRVEWLPRVGK
;
A
#
# COMPACT_ATOMS: atom_id res chain seq x y z
N MET A 1 10.43 9.22 -40.70
CA MET A 1 11.51 9.32 -39.71
C MET A 1 11.19 10.32 -38.62
N THR A 2 10.78 11.53 -39.00
CA THR A 2 10.38 12.51 -38.02
C THR A 2 9.16 12.10 -37.19
N LYS A 3 8.27 11.28 -37.78
CA LYS A 3 7.10 10.79 -37.08
C LYS A 3 7.44 9.88 -35.89
N LEU A 4 8.50 9.10 -36.02
CA LEU A 4 8.93 8.20 -34.92
C LEU A 4 9.44 8.98 -33.73
N ALA A 5 10.16 10.07 -33.98
CA ALA A 5 10.67 10.91 -32.90
C ALA A 5 9.53 11.54 -32.12
N ALA A 6 8.48 11.99 -32.79
CA ALA A 6 7.33 12.60 -32.16
C ALA A 6 6.59 11.61 -31.27
N ILE A 7 6.45 10.35 -31.70
CA ILE A 7 5.80 9.31 -30.94
C ILE A 7 6.59 8.99 -29.67
N THR A 8 7.91 8.94 -29.80
CA THR A 8 8.77 8.68 -28.64
C THR A 8 8.62 9.76 -27.58
N LEU A 9 8.53 11.01 -28.02
CA LEU A 9 8.35 12.13 -27.10
C LEU A 9 7.04 12.01 -26.31
N ALA A 10 5.97 11.62 -26.99
CA ALA A 10 4.67 11.46 -26.35
C ALA A 10 4.71 10.39 -25.27
N LEU A 11 5.41 9.29 -25.50
CA LEU A 11 5.55 8.23 -24.50
C LEU A 11 6.29 8.71 -23.28
N LEU A 12 7.34 9.50 -23.46
CA LEU A 12 8.10 10.05 -22.33
C LEU A 12 7.24 10.97 -21.48
N THR A 13 6.34 11.71 -22.09
CA THR A 13 5.47 12.62 -21.36
C THR A 13 4.52 11.89 -20.43
N LEU A 14 4.07 10.71 -20.82
CA LEU A 14 3.13 9.92 -20.02
C LEU A 14 3.80 9.14 -18.89
N ALA A 15 5.08 8.82 -19.03
CA ALA A 15 5.79 8.00 -18.07
C ALA A 15 5.71 8.51 -16.62
N PRO A 16 5.89 9.80 -16.31
CA PRO A 16 5.83 10.28 -14.94
C PRO A 16 4.46 10.03 -14.27
N VAL A 17 3.37 10.20 -15.00
CA VAL A 17 2.04 9.99 -14.45
C VAL A 17 1.82 8.52 -14.14
N THR A 18 2.22 7.65 -15.03
CA THR A 18 2.13 6.20 -14.83
C THR A 18 2.95 5.76 -13.62
N ALA A 19 4.18 6.30 -13.48
CA ALA A 19 5.05 5.94 -12.38
C ALA A 19 4.43 6.32 -11.03
N MET A 20 3.76 7.47 -10.93
CA MET A 20 3.11 7.87 -9.69
C MET A 20 1.95 6.97 -9.30
N ALA A 21 1.12 6.58 -10.28
CA ALA A 21 0.02 5.65 -10.03
C ALA A 21 0.55 4.28 -9.61
N ASN A 22 1.57 3.76 -10.31
CA ASN A 22 2.19 2.49 -9.96
C ASN A 22 2.80 2.51 -8.57
N SER A 23 3.35 3.65 -8.15
CA SER A 23 3.93 3.78 -6.82
C SER A 23 2.90 3.56 -5.72
N ILE A 24 1.69 4.07 -5.88
CA ILE A 24 0.62 3.85 -4.90
C ILE A 24 0.21 2.38 -4.89
N ASP A 25 0.01 1.78 -6.05
CA ASP A 25 -0.38 0.38 -6.16
C ASP A 25 0.71 -0.55 -5.62
N ASP A 26 1.96 -0.26 -5.95
CA ASP A 26 3.09 -1.05 -5.47
C ASP A 26 3.19 -0.99 -3.95
N ARG A 27 2.96 0.17 -3.38
CA ARG A 27 2.98 0.33 -1.94
C ARG A 27 1.88 -0.46 -1.25
N GLN A 28 0.67 -0.44 -1.81
CA GLN A 28 -0.43 -1.23 -1.28
C GLN A 28 -0.11 -2.72 -1.32
N ALA A 29 0.41 -3.20 -2.44
CA ALA A 29 0.79 -4.60 -2.56
C ALA A 29 1.89 -4.97 -1.56
N ASN A 30 2.88 -4.10 -1.39
CA ASN A 30 3.96 -4.33 -0.45
C ASN A 30 3.45 -4.39 0.99
N GLN A 31 2.55 -3.49 1.35
CA GLN A 31 1.98 -3.49 2.70
C GLN A 31 1.13 -4.73 2.96
N ALA A 32 0.33 -5.14 1.98
CA ALA A 32 -0.45 -6.37 2.10
C ALA A 32 0.48 -7.59 2.30
N TYR A 33 1.56 -7.63 1.56
CA TYR A 33 2.56 -8.69 1.70
C TYR A 33 3.16 -8.70 3.11
N LYS A 34 3.53 -7.53 3.62
CA LYS A 34 4.13 -7.43 4.96
C LYS A 34 3.17 -7.91 6.04
N ILE A 35 1.89 -7.59 5.91
CA ILE A 35 0.88 -8.05 6.86
C ILE A 35 0.77 -9.56 6.82
N GLU A 36 0.66 -10.11 5.62
CA GLU A 36 0.55 -11.57 5.46
C GLU A 36 1.78 -12.27 5.99
N ARG A 37 2.95 -11.76 5.66
CA ARG A 37 4.21 -12.33 6.12
C ARG A 37 4.32 -12.26 7.65
N GLY A 38 3.91 -11.14 8.23
CA GLY A 38 3.92 -10.99 9.68
C GLY A 38 2.99 -11.99 10.36
N ARG A 39 1.85 -12.28 9.74
CA ARG A 39 0.93 -13.28 10.26
C ARG A 39 1.52 -14.69 10.16
N GLN A 40 2.15 -15.01 9.06
CA GLN A 40 2.75 -16.32 8.86
C GLN A 40 3.88 -16.58 9.85
N THR A 41 4.69 -15.57 10.13
CA THR A 41 5.81 -15.71 11.06
C THR A 41 5.40 -15.57 12.53
N GLY A 42 4.19 -15.09 12.79
CA GLY A 42 3.70 -14.86 14.14
C GLY A 42 4.10 -13.52 14.73
N SER A 43 4.76 -12.64 13.97
CA SER A 43 5.10 -11.31 14.46
C SER A 43 3.87 -10.39 14.49
N ILE A 44 2.83 -10.71 13.74
CA ILE A 44 1.54 -10.01 13.78
C ILE A 44 0.49 -11.02 14.24
N THR A 45 -0.18 -10.71 15.35
CA THR A 45 -1.22 -11.59 15.86
C THR A 45 -2.45 -11.56 14.97
N TRP A 46 -3.35 -12.49 15.16
CA TRP A 46 -4.58 -12.57 14.38
C TRP A 46 -5.41 -11.29 14.50
N THR A 47 -5.57 -10.80 15.72
CA THR A 47 -6.33 -9.57 15.98
C THR A 47 -5.68 -8.36 15.34
N GLU A 48 -4.34 -8.25 15.45
CA GLU A 48 -3.59 -7.18 14.81
C GLU A 48 -3.73 -7.24 13.30
N GLY A 49 -3.68 -8.45 12.74
CA GLY A 49 -3.85 -8.63 11.31
C GLY A 49 -5.20 -8.17 10.80
N ILE A 50 -6.26 -8.42 11.58
CA ILE A 50 -7.60 -7.95 11.23
C ILE A 50 -7.63 -6.42 11.15
N LYS A 51 -7.04 -5.75 12.13
CA LYS A 51 -7.01 -4.29 12.18
C LYS A 51 -6.22 -3.72 11.01
N LEU A 52 -5.05 -4.28 10.74
CA LEU A 52 -4.20 -3.81 9.65
C LEU A 52 -4.87 -4.02 8.29
N ARG A 53 -5.54 -5.15 8.09
CA ARG A 53 -6.26 -5.40 6.85
C ARG A 53 -7.48 -4.50 6.69
N ALA A 54 -8.14 -4.16 7.78
CA ALA A 54 -9.23 -3.18 7.74
C ALA A 54 -8.72 -1.82 7.27
N GLU A 55 -7.54 -1.43 7.71
CA GLU A 55 -6.91 -0.20 7.28
C GLU A 55 -6.58 -0.24 5.78
N GLN A 56 -6.06 -1.35 5.30
CA GLN A 56 -5.78 -1.53 3.87
C GLN A 56 -7.06 -1.43 3.03
N ARG A 57 -8.16 -2.03 3.51
CA ARG A 57 -9.43 -1.92 2.81
C ARG A 57 -9.95 -0.49 2.77
N LYS A 58 -9.75 0.27 3.85
CA LYS A 58 -10.14 1.67 3.89
C LYS A 58 -9.38 2.48 2.84
N ILE A 59 -8.08 2.23 2.70
CA ILE A 59 -7.28 2.90 1.68
C ILE A 59 -7.79 2.55 0.28
N SER A 60 -8.06 1.28 0.03
CA SER A 60 -8.57 0.82 -1.27
C SER A 60 -9.92 1.46 -1.61
N ARG A 61 -10.81 1.54 -0.64
CA ARG A 61 -12.11 2.19 -0.85
C ARG A 61 -11.97 3.68 -1.11
N THR A 62 -11.09 4.33 -0.36
CA THR A 62 -10.83 5.75 -0.57
C THR A 62 -10.28 5.98 -1.96
N GLU A 63 -9.35 5.14 -2.39
CA GLU A 63 -8.81 5.24 -3.76
C GLU A 63 -9.92 5.09 -4.80
N ALA A 64 -10.78 4.11 -4.64
CA ALA A 64 -11.87 3.88 -5.56
C ALA A 64 -12.81 5.09 -5.63
N GLN A 65 -13.12 5.70 -4.49
CA GLN A 65 -13.95 6.88 -4.44
C GLN A 65 -13.29 8.08 -5.13
N LEU A 66 -12.01 8.28 -4.88
CA LEU A 66 -11.27 9.39 -5.47
C LEU A 66 -11.10 9.22 -6.97
N LYS A 67 -11.06 7.98 -7.45
CA LYS A 67 -10.93 7.67 -8.87
C LYS A 67 -12.27 7.62 -9.60
N SER A 68 -13.37 7.88 -8.93
CA SER A 68 -14.70 7.76 -9.54
C SER A 68 -14.89 8.68 -10.74
N ASP A 69 -14.14 9.78 -10.81
CA ASP A 69 -14.17 10.69 -11.96
C ASP A 69 -13.18 10.31 -13.05
N GLY A 70 -12.46 9.20 -12.90
CA GLY A 70 -11.58 8.64 -13.91
C GLY A 70 -10.09 8.81 -13.66
N TYR A 71 -9.70 9.63 -12.67
CA TYR A 71 -8.27 9.83 -12.40
C TYR A 71 -8.05 10.33 -10.98
N LEU A 72 -6.80 10.24 -10.51
CA LEU A 72 -6.38 10.77 -9.23
C LEU A 72 -5.69 12.12 -9.41
N SER A 73 -6.20 13.15 -8.74
CA SER A 73 -5.55 14.46 -8.72
C SER A 73 -4.30 14.41 -7.84
N LYS A 74 -3.50 15.46 -7.86
CA LYS A 74 -2.36 15.59 -6.96
C LYS A 74 -2.79 15.57 -5.51
N SER A 75 -3.90 16.23 -5.21
CA SER A 75 -4.47 16.25 -3.87
C SER A 75 -4.90 14.85 -3.44
N ASP A 76 -5.53 14.10 -4.33
CA ASP A 76 -5.95 12.72 -4.06
C ASP A 76 -4.75 11.84 -3.76
N LYS A 77 -3.69 11.98 -4.54
CA LYS A 77 -2.46 11.20 -4.33
C LYS A 77 -1.82 11.52 -2.99
N ARG A 78 -1.83 12.78 -2.59
CA ARG A 78 -1.33 13.15 -1.26
C ARG A 78 -2.15 12.54 -0.15
N THR A 79 -3.46 12.52 -0.31
CA THR A 79 -4.35 11.89 0.67
C THR A 79 -4.03 10.40 0.82
N LEU A 80 -3.92 9.70 -0.30
CA LEU A 80 -3.60 8.27 -0.27
C LEU A 80 -2.21 8.01 0.29
N THR A 81 -1.25 8.85 -0.05
CA THR A 81 0.12 8.72 0.46
C THR A 81 0.14 8.87 1.98
N LYS A 82 -0.60 9.84 2.52
CA LYS A 82 -0.70 10.00 3.97
C LYS A 82 -1.31 8.78 4.63
N MET A 83 -2.36 8.22 4.03
CA MET A 83 -2.98 7.02 4.56
C MET A 83 -2.01 5.83 4.53
N GLN A 84 -1.25 5.70 3.45
CA GLN A 84 -0.25 4.65 3.31
C GLN A 84 0.90 4.84 4.29
N ASN A 85 1.31 6.07 4.53
CA ASN A 85 2.35 6.34 5.52
C ASN A 85 1.91 5.93 6.91
N LYS A 86 0.67 6.23 7.27
CA LYS A 86 0.13 5.81 8.56
C LYS A 86 0.03 4.28 8.64
N ALA A 87 -0.48 3.65 7.59
CA ALA A 87 -0.57 2.19 7.56
C ALA A 87 0.80 1.55 7.68
N GLY A 88 1.81 2.11 7.02
CA GLY A 88 3.18 1.60 7.13
C GLY A 88 3.71 1.67 8.56
N LYS A 89 3.44 2.77 9.24
CA LYS A 89 3.83 2.91 10.66
C LYS A 89 3.11 1.90 11.53
N ASP A 90 1.83 1.69 11.28
CA ASP A 90 1.03 0.76 12.06
C ASP A 90 1.52 -0.69 11.86
N ILE A 91 1.85 -1.05 10.63
CA ILE A 91 2.41 -2.38 10.33
C ILE A 91 3.74 -2.57 11.06
N TYR A 92 4.60 -1.56 11.00
CA TYR A 92 5.89 -1.62 11.67
C TYR A 92 5.72 -1.79 13.18
N ALA A 93 4.84 -0.99 13.79
CA ALA A 93 4.60 -1.03 15.21
C ALA A 93 4.06 -2.39 15.65
N GLU A 94 3.10 -2.94 14.92
CA GLU A 94 2.51 -4.22 15.27
C GLU A 94 3.53 -5.36 15.13
N LYS A 95 4.37 -5.32 14.11
CA LYS A 95 5.41 -6.33 13.91
C LYS A 95 6.40 -6.33 15.07
N HIS A 96 6.79 -5.16 15.56
CA HIS A 96 7.76 -5.05 16.64
C HIS A 96 7.15 -5.38 17.99
N ASP A 97 5.93 -4.91 18.24
CA ASP A 97 5.20 -5.29 19.45
C ASP A 97 4.89 -6.78 19.46
N GLY A 98 4.54 -7.33 18.30
CA GLY A 98 4.26 -8.74 18.11
C GLY A 98 5.44 -9.63 18.48
N LEU A 99 6.66 -9.20 18.17
CA LEU A 99 7.85 -9.97 18.52
C LEU A 99 7.95 -10.21 20.02
N ARG A 100 7.62 -9.23 20.83
CA ARG A 100 7.61 -9.38 22.28
C ARG A 100 6.48 -10.25 22.77
N ARG A 101 5.30 -10.11 22.16
CA ARG A 101 4.14 -10.89 22.56
C ARG A 101 4.21 -12.35 22.15
N VAL A 102 4.93 -12.64 21.08
CA VAL A 102 5.07 -13.99 20.57
C VAL A 102 5.76 -14.91 21.61
N GLU A 103 6.54 -14.35 22.52
CA GLU A 103 7.10 -15.12 23.60
C GLU A 103 6.05 -15.66 24.56
N TRP A 104 4.91 -15.00 24.65
CA TRP A 104 3.84 -15.30 25.61
C TRP A 104 2.64 -15.97 24.98
N LEU A 105 2.39 -15.73 23.71
CA LEU A 105 1.17 -16.16 23.05
C LEU A 105 1.46 -17.14 21.93
N PRO A 106 0.52 -18.07 21.66
CA PRO A 106 0.68 -18.96 20.51
C PRO A 106 0.75 -18.15 19.22
N ARG A 107 1.58 -18.63 18.32
CA ARG A 107 1.68 -17.97 17.01
C ARG A 107 0.49 -18.29 16.15
N VAL A 108 0.01 -17.30 15.44
CA VAL A 108 -1.11 -17.43 14.53
C VAL A 108 -0.59 -17.44 13.11
N GLY A 109 -1.17 -18.29 12.27
CA GLY A 109 -0.75 -18.39 10.88
C GLY A 109 0.30 -19.46 10.63
N LYS A 110 0.51 -20.31 11.58
CA LYS A 110 1.40 -21.44 11.44
C LYS A 110 0.68 -22.70 11.07
#